data_6ffc03ad6d635ec71b9e915e1e1362f4
#
_entry.id   6ffc03ad6d635ec71b9e915e1e1362f4
#
_cell.length_a   1.000
_cell.length_b   1.000
_cell.length_c   1.000
_cell.angle_alpha   90.00
_cell.angle_beta   90.00
_cell.angle_gamma   90.00
#
_symmetry.space_group_name_H-M   'P 1'
#
loop_
_entity.id
_entity.type
_entity.pdbx_description
1 polymer ?
#
loop_
_entity_poly.entity_id
_entity_poly.type
_entity_poly.pdbx_seq_one_letter_code
_entity_poly.pdbx_strand_id
1 'polypeptide(L)'
;MPNIKKVICHNHSEARAIALAEYCTKTYGVEAVVENDLETATRQADVLNVAASRTVPLIFKHEWIKPGCTILASGPLNGDEEFWMQMKVIWDNHKLHEAYVEDAIISGDKEAFYKTVIGGPVFHLIDEGKKPALDAPETVNIGDVINGTKVGRESDDQIICFIASGQVIFDIALAHDLYQNALKKGLGTKLLLWDSPAQAD
;
A
#
# COMPACT_ATOMS: atom_id res chain seq x y z
N MET A 1 13.19 11.69 10.51
CA MET A 1 13.39 10.40 9.76
C MET A 1 14.88 10.23 9.53
N PRO A 2 15.61 9.53 10.38
CA PRO A 2 17.09 9.59 10.36
C PRO A 2 17.74 8.96 9.12
N ASN A 3 17.03 8.09 8.42
CA ASN A 3 17.59 7.32 7.31
C ASN A 3 17.19 7.85 5.92
N ILE A 4 16.19 8.72 5.80
CA ILE A 4 15.79 9.30 4.52
C ILE A 4 16.69 10.49 4.21
N LYS A 5 17.38 10.45 3.08
CA LYS A 5 18.30 11.50 2.63
C LYS A 5 17.65 12.44 1.63
N LYS A 6 16.77 11.90 0.77
CA LYS A 6 16.14 12.63 -0.30
C LYS A 6 14.72 12.12 -0.51
N VAL A 7 13.79 13.04 -0.80
CA VAL A 7 12.43 12.74 -1.23
C VAL A 7 12.26 13.22 -2.66
N ILE A 8 11.78 12.35 -3.54
CA ILE A 8 11.46 12.68 -4.93
C ILE A 8 9.94 12.70 -5.03
N CYS A 9 9.39 13.86 -5.33
CA CYS A 9 7.97 14.08 -5.44
C CYS A 9 7.54 14.02 -6.91
N HIS A 10 6.73 13.01 -7.26
CA HIS A 10 6.10 12.87 -8.56
C HIS A 10 4.58 12.99 -8.42
N ASN A 11 3.94 13.81 -9.24
CA ASN A 11 2.49 13.95 -9.29
C ASN A 11 2.05 14.45 -10.67
N HIS A 12 0.88 14.03 -11.16
CA HIS A 12 0.31 14.56 -12.40
C HIS A 12 0.04 16.09 -12.34
N SER A 13 -0.08 16.65 -11.15
CA SER A 13 -0.12 18.10 -10.91
C SER A 13 1.22 18.56 -10.35
N GLU A 14 2.00 19.24 -11.16
CA GLU A 14 3.30 19.78 -10.76
C GLU A 14 3.19 20.70 -9.52
N ALA A 15 2.15 21.53 -9.45
CA ALA A 15 1.92 22.40 -8.30
C ALA A 15 1.76 21.61 -6.98
N ARG A 16 1.12 20.43 -7.02
CA ARG A 16 1.00 19.56 -5.85
C ARG A 16 2.32 18.88 -5.50
N ALA A 17 3.12 18.50 -6.51
CA ALA A 17 4.45 17.96 -6.29
C ALA A 17 5.36 19.00 -5.62
N ILE A 18 5.35 20.26 -6.10
CA ILE A 18 6.08 21.37 -5.50
C ILE A 18 5.65 21.57 -4.05
N ALA A 19 4.36 21.69 -3.78
CA ALA A 19 3.84 21.90 -2.42
C ALA A 19 4.25 20.77 -1.47
N LEU A 20 4.27 19.52 -1.94
CA LEU A 20 4.72 18.38 -1.16
C LEU A 20 6.24 18.45 -0.89
N ALA A 21 7.05 18.79 -1.88
CA ALA A 21 8.49 18.93 -1.73
C ALA A 21 8.85 20.05 -0.72
N GLU A 22 8.19 21.19 -0.82
CA GLU A 22 8.35 22.29 0.14
C GLU A 22 7.95 21.89 1.56
N TYR A 23 6.83 21.19 1.70
CA TYR A 23 6.37 20.66 2.98
C TYR A 23 7.39 19.70 3.60
N CYS A 24 7.91 18.75 2.81
CA CYS A 24 8.92 17.81 3.27
C CYS A 24 10.19 18.51 3.75
N THR A 25 10.69 19.46 2.97
CA THR A 25 11.89 20.23 3.33
C THR A 25 11.65 21.07 4.59
N LYS A 26 10.54 21.80 4.65
CA LYS A 26 10.22 22.70 5.77
C LYS A 26 9.97 21.93 7.08
N THR A 27 9.24 20.81 6.99
CA THR A 27 8.77 20.09 8.19
C THR A 27 9.81 19.11 8.72
N TYR A 28 10.54 18.44 7.82
CA TYR A 28 11.44 17.35 8.20
C TYR A 28 12.92 17.65 7.95
N GLY A 29 13.25 18.78 7.32
CA GLY A 29 14.63 19.15 7.01
C GLY A 29 15.32 18.21 6.02
N VAL A 30 14.54 17.50 5.19
CA VAL A 30 15.05 16.56 4.19
C VAL A 30 15.13 17.26 2.83
N GLU A 31 16.15 16.93 2.04
CA GLU A 31 16.17 17.33 0.64
C GLU A 31 14.96 16.79 -0.09
N ALA A 32 14.14 17.65 -0.71
CA ALA A 32 13.00 17.23 -1.50
C ALA A 32 13.00 17.92 -2.86
N VAL A 33 12.82 17.14 -3.93
CA VAL A 33 12.84 17.61 -5.31
C VAL A 33 11.59 17.13 -6.04
N VAL A 34 11.21 17.85 -7.08
CA VAL A 34 10.13 17.45 -8.00
C VAL A 34 10.77 16.77 -9.20
N GLU A 35 10.20 15.63 -9.60
CA GLU A 35 10.55 14.94 -10.84
C GLU A 35 9.25 14.62 -11.60
N ASN A 36 9.12 15.19 -12.79
CA ASN A 36 7.92 15.07 -13.61
C ASN A 36 7.92 13.82 -14.49
N ASP A 37 9.07 13.24 -14.74
CA ASP A 37 9.21 12.00 -15.48
C ASP A 37 9.14 10.79 -14.52
N LEU A 38 8.16 9.90 -14.73
CA LEU A 38 7.91 8.75 -13.87
C LEU A 38 9.08 7.77 -13.88
N GLU A 39 9.68 7.50 -15.04
CA GLU A 39 10.82 6.59 -15.14
C GLU A 39 12.01 7.13 -14.35
N THR A 40 12.35 8.39 -14.56
CA THR A 40 13.46 9.07 -13.88
C THR A 40 13.27 9.08 -12.36
N ALA A 41 12.04 9.36 -11.90
CA ALA A 41 11.71 9.30 -10.48
C ALA A 41 11.88 7.88 -9.91
N THR A 42 11.37 6.89 -10.63
CA THR A 42 11.39 5.48 -10.22
C THR A 42 12.81 4.93 -10.15
N ARG A 43 13.64 5.20 -11.16
CA ARG A 43 15.04 4.74 -11.20
C ARG A 43 15.91 5.24 -10.04
N GLN A 44 15.51 6.31 -9.36
CA GLN A 44 16.23 6.86 -8.21
C GLN A 44 15.74 6.30 -6.87
N ALA A 45 14.59 5.64 -6.83
CA ALA A 45 13.93 5.27 -5.58
C ALA A 45 14.54 4.01 -4.94
N ASP A 46 14.91 4.11 -3.66
CA ASP A 46 15.17 2.95 -2.80
C ASP A 46 13.87 2.47 -2.14
N VAL A 47 12.95 3.42 -1.90
CA VAL A 47 11.57 3.15 -1.49
C VAL A 47 10.64 3.91 -2.43
N LEU A 48 9.78 3.20 -3.10
CA LEU A 48 8.78 3.74 -4.02
C LEU A 48 7.39 3.68 -3.36
N ASN A 49 6.86 4.84 -2.93
CA ASN A 49 5.51 4.91 -2.38
C ASN A 49 4.51 5.32 -3.45
N VAL A 50 3.65 4.39 -3.84
CA VAL A 50 2.58 4.61 -4.82
C VAL A 50 1.27 4.85 -4.08
N ALA A 51 0.94 6.14 -3.89
CA ALA A 51 -0.27 6.59 -3.20
C ALA A 51 -1.15 7.48 -4.12
N ALA A 52 -1.03 7.30 -5.42
CA ALA A 52 -1.77 8.08 -6.39
C ALA A 52 -3.22 7.56 -6.52
N SER A 53 -4.19 8.47 -6.34
CA SER A 53 -5.59 8.17 -6.65
C SER A 53 -5.84 8.45 -8.14
N ARG A 54 -5.97 7.40 -8.94
CA ARG A 54 -6.14 7.50 -10.41
C ARG A 54 -7.16 6.49 -10.90
N THR A 55 -7.92 6.89 -11.92
CA THR A 55 -8.80 5.99 -12.66
C THR A 55 -7.98 5.01 -13.53
N VAL A 56 -6.82 5.46 -14.02
CA VAL A 56 -5.87 4.63 -14.78
C VAL A 56 -4.64 4.43 -13.89
N PRO A 57 -4.27 3.18 -13.60
CA PRO A 57 -3.09 2.86 -12.80
C PRO A 57 -1.81 3.45 -13.40
N LEU A 58 -0.82 3.74 -12.54
CA LEU A 58 0.55 3.96 -12.98
C LEU A 58 1.12 2.63 -13.47
N ILE A 59 1.79 2.66 -14.61
CA ILE A 59 2.41 1.48 -15.21
C ILE A 59 3.91 1.60 -15.03
N PHE A 60 4.50 0.62 -14.37
CA PHE A 60 5.93 0.52 -14.13
C PHE A 60 6.53 -0.60 -14.98
N LYS A 61 7.81 -0.46 -15.31
CA LYS A 61 8.58 -1.54 -15.93
C LYS A 61 9.59 -2.09 -14.93
N HIS A 62 9.82 -3.39 -14.98
CA HIS A 62 10.81 -4.02 -14.10
C HIS A 62 12.19 -3.33 -14.21
N GLU A 63 12.64 -3.03 -15.41
CA GLU A 63 13.94 -2.38 -15.68
C GLU A 63 14.13 -0.99 -15.06
N TRP A 64 13.04 -0.37 -14.54
CA TRP A 64 13.11 0.91 -13.82
C TRP A 64 13.37 0.75 -12.33
N ILE A 65 13.14 -0.46 -11.82
CA ILE A 65 13.19 -0.70 -10.37
C ILE A 65 14.62 -1.07 -9.97
N LYS A 66 15.17 -0.36 -9.01
CA LYS A 66 16.49 -0.70 -8.46
C LYS A 66 16.46 -2.05 -7.76
N PRO A 67 17.54 -2.85 -7.85
CA PRO A 67 17.75 -3.95 -6.93
C PRO A 67 17.63 -3.49 -5.47
N GLY A 68 16.93 -4.27 -4.66
CA GLY A 68 16.68 -3.96 -3.26
C GLY A 68 15.58 -2.93 -2.99
N CYS A 69 14.94 -2.36 -4.01
CA CYS A 69 13.85 -1.42 -3.84
C CYS A 69 12.67 -2.03 -3.08
N THR A 70 12.04 -1.24 -2.22
CA THR A 70 10.76 -1.58 -1.59
C THR A 70 9.66 -0.71 -2.17
N ILE A 71 8.64 -1.35 -2.75
CA ILE A 71 7.46 -0.70 -3.30
C ILE A 71 6.34 -0.77 -2.27
N LEU A 72 5.78 0.38 -1.90
CA LEU A 72 4.61 0.49 -1.03
C LEU A 72 3.41 0.80 -1.91
N ALA A 73 2.61 -0.21 -2.19
CA ALA A 73 1.42 -0.11 -3.05
C ALA A 73 0.19 0.26 -2.22
N SER A 74 -0.03 1.55 -2.00
CA SER A 74 -1.21 2.10 -1.31
C SER A 74 -2.20 2.74 -2.28
N GLY A 75 -1.92 2.70 -3.57
CA GLY A 75 -2.75 3.19 -4.66
C GLY A 75 -2.61 2.31 -5.91
N PRO A 76 -3.47 2.51 -6.91
CA PRO A 76 -3.46 1.72 -8.12
C PRO A 76 -2.12 1.82 -8.85
N LEU A 77 -1.48 0.70 -9.06
CA LEU A 77 -0.29 0.55 -9.88
C LEU A 77 -0.42 -0.72 -10.73
N ASN A 78 0.29 -0.74 -11.83
CA ASN A 78 0.43 -1.92 -12.66
C ASN A 78 1.85 -1.98 -13.23
N GLY A 79 2.19 -3.10 -13.85
CA GLY A 79 3.46 -3.33 -14.52
C GLY A 79 3.32 -4.45 -15.52
N ASP A 80 4.36 -4.66 -16.30
CA ASP A 80 4.46 -5.83 -17.15
C ASP A 80 4.56 -7.12 -16.30
N GLU A 81 4.47 -8.27 -16.95
CA GLU A 81 4.55 -9.56 -16.26
C GLU A 81 5.90 -9.70 -15.53
N GLU A 82 6.99 -9.25 -16.14
CA GLU A 82 8.31 -9.29 -15.54
C GLU A 82 8.39 -8.47 -14.25
N PHE A 83 7.78 -7.28 -14.23
CA PHE A 83 7.67 -6.44 -13.03
C PHE A 83 7.11 -7.24 -11.85
N TRP A 84 6.01 -7.96 -12.06
CA TRP A 84 5.38 -8.74 -11.00
C TRP A 84 6.10 -10.03 -10.67
N MET A 85 6.66 -10.71 -11.66
CA MET A 85 7.33 -12.00 -11.48
C MET A 85 8.64 -11.88 -10.69
N GLN A 86 9.38 -10.78 -10.88
CA GLN A 86 10.69 -10.58 -10.27
C GLN A 86 10.63 -10.09 -8.81
N MET A 87 9.47 -9.68 -8.32
CA MET A 87 9.37 -9.16 -6.95
C MET A 87 8.70 -10.14 -5.99
N LYS A 88 9.13 -10.07 -4.73
CA LYS A 88 8.43 -10.71 -3.62
C LYS A 88 7.24 -9.84 -3.21
N VAL A 89 6.05 -10.43 -3.25
CA VAL A 89 4.83 -9.77 -2.76
C VAL A 89 4.66 -10.05 -1.27
N ILE A 90 4.45 -8.99 -0.50
CA ILE A 90 4.05 -9.07 0.92
C ILE A 90 2.67 -8.45 1.03
N TRP A 91 1.74 -9.17 1.61
CA TRP A 91 0.37 -8.74 1.78
C TRP A 91 0.17 -8.05 3.13
N ASP A 92 -0.72 -7.09 3.19
CA ASP A 92 -1.19 -6.56 4.48
C ASP A 92 -1.98 -7.64 5.24
N ASN A 93 -2.89 -8.36 4.56
CA ASN A 93 -3.59 -9.53 5.07
C ASN A 93 -4.14 -10.37 3.91
N HIS A 94 -3.59 -11.57 3.70
CA HIS A 94 -4.04 -12.44 2.61
C HIS A 94 -5.54 -12.78 2.66
N LYS A 95 -6.12 -12.90 3.87
CA LYS A 95 -7.56 -13.20 4.02
C LYS A 95 -8.48 -12.09 3.49
N LEU A 96 -8.05 -10.82 3.57
CA LEU A 96 -8.77 -9.73 2.92
C LEU A 96 -8.76 -9.91 1.41
N HIS A 97 -7.61 -10.33 0.87
CA HIS A 97 -7.45 -10.53 -0.56
C HIS A 97 -8.17 -11.79 -1.07
N GLU A 98 -8.28 -12.85 -0.25
CA GLU A 98 -9.15 -14.00 -0.52
C GLU A 98 -10.62 -13.54 -0.66
N ALA A 99 -11.12 -12.71 0.26
CA ALA A 99 -12.46 -12.15 0.17
C ALA A 99 -12.65 -11.32 -1.12
N TYR A 100 -11.65 -10.56 -1.56
CA TYR A 100 -11.74 -9.86 -2.84
C TYR A 100 -11.82 -10.81 -4.04
N VAL A 101 -11.13 -11.94 -4.00
CA VAL A 101 -11.25 -12.96 -5.06
C VAL A 101 -12.64 -13.62 -5.04
N GLU A 102 -13.20 -13.88 -3.87
CA GLU A 102 -14.56 -14.39 -3.72
C GLU A 102 -15.59 -13.38 -4.26
N ASP A 103 -15.46 -12.11 -3.89
CA ASP A 103 -16.33 -11.03 -4.38
C ASP A 103 -16.23 -10.88 -5.91
N ALA A 104 -15.03 -11.04 -6.47
CA ALA A 104 -14.83 -11.03 -7.92
C ALA A 104 -15.58 -12.15 -8.62
N ILE A 105 -15.63 -13.36 -8.03
CA ILE A 105 -16.40 -14.50 -8.55
C ILE A 105 -17.89 -14.21 -8.46
N ILE A 106 -18.35 -13.69 -7.32
CA ILE A 106 -19.76 -13.36 -7.07
C ILE A 106 -20.25 -12.25 -8.01
N SER A 107 -19.38 -11.29 -8.36
CA SER A 107 -19.72 -10.16 -9.25
C SER A 107 -20.10 -10.60 -10.68
N GLY A 108 -19.67 -11.80 -11.10
CA GLY A 108 -19.85 -12.31 -12.45
C GLY A 108 -18.92 -11.67 -13.51
N ASP A 109 -18.11 -10.67 -13.13
CA ASP A 109 -17.10 -10.04 -13.99
C ASP A 109 -15.79 -9.86 -13.20
N LYS A 110 -15.07 -10.96 -13.09
CA LYS A 110 -13.81 -11.06 -12.37
C LYS A 110 -12.76 -10.07 -12.90
N GLU A 111 -12.70 -9.90 -14.22
CA GLU A 111 -11.77 -9.02 -14.88
C GLU A 111 -12.02 -7.53 -14.52
N ALA A 112 -13.29 -7.12 -14.54
CA ALA A 112 -13.64 -5.76 -14.14
C ALA A 112 -13.36 -5.54 -12.65
N PHE A 113 -13.64 -6.53 -11.80
CA PHE A 113 -13.41 -6.44 -10.36
C PHE A 113 -11.90 -6.31 -10.04
N TYR A 114 -11.05 -7.13 -10.64
CA TYR A 114 -9.60 -7.09 -10.42
C TYR A 114 -8.97 -5.73 -10.75
N LYS A 115 -9.55 -4.98 -11.69
CA LYS A 115 -9.12 -3.60 -12.00
C LYS A 115 -9.43 -2.58 -10.90
N THR A 116 -10.30 -2.92 -9.96
CA THR A 116 -10.71 -2.01 -8.88
C THR A 116 -9.90 -2.18 -7.59
N VAL A 117 -9.14 -3.26 -7.46
CA VAL A 117 -8.37 -3.59 -6.25
C VAL A 117 -6.85 -3.53 -6.50
N ILE A 118 -6.09 -3.10 -5.50
CA ILE A 118 -4.63 -2.92 -5.64
C ILE A 118 -3.93 -4.24 -5.97
N GLY A 119 -4.38 -5.35 -5.38
CA GLY A 119 -3.83 -6.69 -5.62
C GLY A 119 -4.20 -7.33 -6.96
N GLY A 120 -5.11 -6.72 -7.72
CA GLY A 120 -5.69 -7.28 -8.94
C GLY A 120 -4.69 -7.83 -9.95
N PRO A 121 -3.62 -7.10 -10.32
CA PRO A 121 -2.61 -7.63 -11.23
C PRO A 121 -1.93 -8.92 -10.74
N VAL A 122 -1.76 -9.06 -9.41
CA VAL A 122 -1.18 -10.27 -8.82
C VAL A 122 -2.19 -11.42 -8.82
N PHE A 123 -3.49 -11.12 -8.65
CA PHE A 123 -4.53 -12.15 -8.71
C PHE A 123 -4.59 -12.85 -10.07
N HIS A 124 -4.37 -12.11 -11.18
CA HIS A 124 -4.27 -12.73 -12.49
C HIS A 124 -3.12 -13.75 -12.55
N LEU A 125 -1.97 -13.41 -12.00
CA LEU A 125 -0.82 -14.32 -11.97
C LEU A 125 -1.05 -15.53 -11.05
N ILE A 126 -1.81 -15.36 -9.97
CA ILE A 126 -2.23 -16.47 -9.10
C ILE A 126 -3.18 -17.39 -9.86
N ASP A 127 -4.16 -16.86 -10.57
CA ASP A 127 -5.11 -17.63 -11.39
C ASP A 127 -4.42 -18.42 -12.49
N GLU A 128 -3.34 -17.86 -13.05
CA GLU A 128 -2.51 -18.53 -14.07
C GLU A 128 -1.48 -19.51 -13.48
N GLY A 129 -1.43 -19.66 -12.15
CA GLY A 129 -0.45 -20.52 -11.46
C GLY A 129 0.99 -20.00 -11.49
N LYS A 130 1.19 -18.72 -11.84
CA LYS A 130 2.52 -18.07 -11.92
C LYS A 130 2.99 -17.51 -10.58
N LYS A 131 2.07 -17.26 -9.64
CA LYS A 131 2.34 -16.85 -8.26
C LYS A 131 1.66 -17.81 -7.29
N PRO A 132 2.19 -17.95 -6.06
CA PRO A 132 1.55 -18.77 -5.02
C PRO A 132 0.14 -18.31 -4.72
N ALA A 133 -0.77 -19.24 -4.42
CA ALA A 133 -2.10 -18.93 -3.93
C ALA A 133 -2.04 -18.09 -2.64
N LEU A 134 -3.10 -17.32 -2.36
CA LEU A 134 -3.12 -16.44 -1.18
C LEU A 134 -2.99 -17.21 0.13
N ASP A 135 -3.53 -18.43 0.21
CA ASP A 135 -3.46 -19.34 1.36
C ASP A 135 -2.25 -20.26 1.35
N ALA A 136 -1.38 -20.16 0.34
CA ALA A 136 -0.20 -21.01 0.25
C ALA A 136 0.80 -20.74 1.40
N PRO A 137 1.55 -21.74 1.85
CA PRO A 137 2.57 -21.57 2.90
C PRO A 137 3.63 -20.51 2.57
N GLU A 138 3.93 -20.31 1.29
CA GLU A 138 4.91 -19.35 0.78
C GLU A 138 4.40 -17.91 0.83
N THR A 139 3.09 -17.71 0.92
CA THR A 139 2.48 -16.37 0.99
C THR A 139 2.83 -15.67 2.29
N VAL A 140 3.32 -14.44 2.18
CA VAL A 140 3.84 -13.67 3.31
C VAL A 140 2.92 -12.49 3.62
N ASN A 141 2.49 -12.38 4.87
CA ASN A 141 1.83 -11.19 5.39
C ASN A 141 2.82 -10.31 6.16
N ILE A 142 2.55 -9.03 6.22
CA ILE A 142 3.38 -8.09 6.99
C ILE A 142 3.43 -8.47 8.48
N GLY A 143 2.33 -9.01 9.03
CA GLY A 143 2.28 -9.50 10.39
C GLY A 143 3.25 -10.65 10.66
N ASP A 144 3.44 -11.56 9.71
CA ASP A 144 4.39 -12.66 9.80
C ASP A 144 5.84 -12.15 9.87
N VAL A 145 6.13 -11.09 9.09
CA VAL A 145 7.45 -10.45 9.08
C VAL A 145 7.73 -9.74 10.40
N ILE A 146 6.74 -8.98 10.91
CA ILE A 146 6.87 -8.24 12.17
C ILE A 146 7.06 -9.20 13.35
N ASN A 147 6.36 -10.32 13.36
CA ASN A 147 6.47 -11.34 14.41
C ASN A 147 7.69 -12.26 14.25
N GLY A 148 8.43 -12.15 13.15
CA GLY A 148 9.61 -12.99 12.87
C GLY A 148 9.28 -14.43 12.49
N THR A 149 8.04 -14.73 12.11
CA THR A 149 7.62 -16.09 11.68
C THR A 149 7.94 -16.36 10.23
N LYS A 150 8.05 -15.29 9.41
CA LYS A 150 8.52 -15.37 8.01
C LYS A 150 9.53 -14.29 7.72
N VAL A 151 10.42 -14.57 6.77
CA VAL A 151 11.44 -13.62 6.30
C VAL A 151 10.81 -12.66 5.29
N GLY A 152 10.90 -11.37 5.58
CA GLY A 152 10.42 -10.32 4.67
C GLY A 152 11.34 -10.16 3.46
N ARG A 153 12.64 -9.99 3.68
CA ARG A 153 13.66 -9.80 2.65
C ARG A 153 14.74 -10.89 2.78
N GLU A 154 15.04 -11.59 1.72
CA GLU A 154 15.98 -12.72 1.70
C GLU A 154 17.38 -12.33 1.21
N SER A 155 17.49 -11.28 0.40
CA SER A 155 18.76 -10.71 -0.05
C SER A 155 18.65 -9.19 -0.22
N ASP A 156 19.81 -8.51 -0.20
CA ASP A 156 19.84 -7.06 -0.35
C ASP A 156 19.32 -6.58 -1.70
N ASP A 157 19.44 -7.41 -2.73
CA ASP A 157 18.98 -7.09 -4.09
C ASP A 157 17.49 -7.44 -4.34
N GLN A 158 16.84 -8.15 -3.39
CA GLN A 158 15.46 -8.57 -3.58
C GLN A 158 14.50 -7.38 -3.62
N ILE A 159 13.74 -7.25 -4.70
CA ILE A 159 12.67 -6.26 -4.82
C ILE A 159 11.45 -6.77 -4.07
N ILE A 160 10.86 -5.90 -3.24
CA ILE A 160 9.67 -6.20 -2.45
C ILE A 160 8.54 -5.29 -2.88
N CYS A 161 7.35 -5.84 -3.08
CA CYS A 161 6.12 -5.08 -3.20
C CYS A 161 5.21 -5.40 -2.01
N PHE A 162 5.02 -4.42 -1.14
CA PHE A 162 4.02 -4.48 -0.07
C PHE A 162 2.70 -3.95 -0.57
N ILE A 163 1.69 -4.82 -0.65
CA ILE A 163 0.33 -4.47 -1.06
C ILE A 163 -0.46 -4.07 0.18
N ALA A 164 -0.84 -2.79 0.25
CA ALA A 164 -1.55 -2.18 1.36
C ALA A 164 -2.95 -1.73 0.91
N SER A 165 -3.92 -2.62 1.00
CA SER A 165 -5.32 -2.33 0.65
C SER A 165 -6.08 -1.60 1.74
N GLY A 166 -5.46 -1.47 2.92
CA GLY A 166 -6.05 -0.88 4.11
C GLY A 166 -6.75 -1.94 4.97
N GLN A 167 -6.64 -1.77 6.27
CA GLN A 167 -7.27 -2.66 7.24
C GLN A 167 -7.89 -1.86 8.36
N VAL A 168 -9.16 -2.14 8.63
CA VAL A 168 -9.93 -1.50 9.70
C VAL A 168 -9.28 -1.64 11.08
N ILE A 169 -8.44 -2.65 11.29
CA ILE A 169 -7.71 -2.83 12.55
C ILE A 169 -6.74 -1.67 12.84
N PHE A 170 -6.13 -1.09 11.81
CA PHE A 170 -5.28 0.10 11.94
C PHE A 170 -6.11 1.33 12.29
N ASP A 171 -7.27 1.48 11.64
CA ASP A 171 -8.18 2.60 11.92
C ASP A 171 -8.73 2.52 13.35
N ILE A 172 -9.11 1.33 13.81
CA ILE A 172 -9.60 1.12 15.19
C ILE A 172 -8.50 1.39 16.21
N ALA A 173 -7.28 0.91 15.99
CA ALA A 173 -6.16 1.15 16.88
C ALA A 173 -5.85 2.66 17.01
N LEU A 174 -5.76 3.36 15.87
CA LEU A 174 -5.54 4.81 15.86
C LEU A 174 -6.71 5.57 16.49
N ALA A 175 -7.95 5.21 16.15
CA ALA A 175 -9.15 5.83 16.70
C ALA A 175 -9.22 5.63 18.23
N HIS A 176 -8.84 4.46 18.74
CA HIS A 176 -8.77 4.21 20.18
C HIS A 176 -7.77 5.15 20.87
N ASP A 177 -6.55 5.27 20.31
CA ASP A 177 -5.52 6.14 20.88
C ASP A 177 -5.94 7.62 20.81
N LEU A 178 -6.54 8.05 19.72
CA LEU A 178 -7.09 9.41 19.59
C LEU A 178 -8.18 9.65 20.62
N TYR A 179 -9.10 8.71 20.80
CA TYR A 179 -10.17 8.80 21.79
C TYR A 179 -9.61 8.91 23.22
N GLN A 180 -8.67 8.05 23.60
CA GLN A 180 -8.04 8.09 24.93
C GLN A 180 -7.30 9.42 25.17
N ASN A 181 -6.59 9.91 24.16
CA ASN A 181 -5.88 11.18 24.25
C ASN A 181 -6.84 12.39 24.33
N ALA A 182 -7.96 12.34 23.61
CA ALA A 182 -9.00 13.38 23.69
C ALA A 182 -9.64 13.42 25.09
N LEU A 183 -9.98 12.26 25.66
CA LEU A 183 -10.50 12.18 27.03
C LEU A 183 -9.52 12.78 28.05
N LYS A 184 -8.23 12.42 27.98
CA LYS A 184 -7.19 12.96 28.88
C LYS A 184 -7.03 14.49 28.79
N LYS A 185 -7.30 15.04 27.62
CA LYS A 185 -7.19 16.49 27.33
C LYS A 185 -8.51 17.25 27.52
N GLY A 186 -9.59 16.57 27.89
CA GLY A 186 -10.92 17.16 28.00
C GLY A 186 -11.46 17.68 26.66
N LEU A 187 -11.06 17.08 25.55
CA LEU A 187 -11.49 17.44 24.20
C LEU A 187 -12.68 16.61 23.75
N GLY A 188 -13.54 17.22 22.93
CA GLY A 188 -14.71 16.56 22.36
C GLY A 188 -16.00 16.86 23.14
N THR A 189 -17.12 16.44 22.55
CA THR A 189 -18.45 16.58 23.13
C THR A 189 -19.07 15.21 23.32
N LYS A 190 -19.57 14.95 24.52
CA LYS A 190 -20.34 13.74 24.80
C LYS A 190 -21.73 13.87 24.20
N LEU A 191 -22.06 13.04 23.23
CA LEU A 191 -23.36 12.98 22.59
C LEU A 191 -24.12 11.76 23.08
N LEU A 192 -25.42 11.92 23.28
CA LEU A 192 -26.32 10.79 23.45
C LEU A 192 -26.70 10.26 22.08
N LEU A 193 -26.42 8.99 21.82
CA LEU A 193 -26.74 8.37 20.52
C LEU A 193 -28.19 7.90 20.49
N TRP A 194 -28.66 7.26 21.59
CA TRP A 194 -30.05 6.90 21.84
C TRP A 194 -30.24 6.63 23.34
N ASP A 195 -31.47 6.70 23.83
CA ASP A 195 -31.77 6.45 25.24
C ASP A 195 -31.74 4.98 25.61
N SER A 196 -32.14 4.11 24.67
CA SER A 196 -32.01 2.65 24.77
C SER A 196 -31.67 2.05 23.42
N PRO A 197 -30.90 0.93 23.36
CA PRO A 197 -30.65 0.23 22.11
C PRO A 197 -31.94 -0.25 21.45
N ALA A 198 -32.04 -0.12 20.12
CA ALA A 198 -33.24 -0.53 19.38
C ALA A 198 -33.52 -2.05 19.40
N GLN A 199 -32.60 -2.87 19.93
CA GLN A 199 -32.71 -4.33 20.05
C GLN A 199 -32.55 -4.79 21.50
N ALA A 200 -33.12 -4.05 22.44
CA ALA A 200 -33.07 -4.38 23.88
C ALA A 200 -34.20 -5.31 24.35
N ASP A 201 -34.96 -5.93 23.42
CA ASP A 201 -36.04 -6.90 23.69
C ASP A 201 -35.60 -8.32 23.36
#